data_a469777f4ec048c22ebe1e59254cbbcb
#
_entry.id   a469777f4ec048c22ebe1e59254cbbcb
#
_cell.length_a   1.000
_cell.length_b   1.000
_cell.length_c   1.000
_cell.angle_alpha   90.00
_cell.angle_beta   90.00
_cell.angle_gamma   90.00
#
_symmetry.space_group_name_H-M   'P 1'
#
loop_
_entity.id
_entity.type
_entity.pdbx_description
1 polymer ?
#
loop_
_entity_poly.entity_id
_entity_poly.type
_entity_poly.pdbx_seq_one_letter_code
_entity_poly.pdbx_strand_id
1 'polypeptide(L)'
;MSSYVDTSIIISALTPEINSAASQNWLEAQGPGSLNISPWVVTEIHSALSMKVRTGQLTAEEKSRVLAYFRAEMLPELHIIDIVAADFAQAANFLDYQSIALRSGDALHLAITSRNGIVIATHDKRLQDAARALQIAFVSP
;
A
#
# COMPACT_ATOMS: atom_id res chain seq x y z
N MET A 1 -2.48 -12.45 12.11
CA MET A 1 -3.24 -12.25 10.87
C MET A 1 -2.33 -11.59 9.83
N SER A 2 -2.41 -12.05 8.61
CA SER A 2 -1.56 -11.54 7.54
C SER A 2 -2.26 -10.39 6.80
N SER A 3 -1.54 -9.30 6.56
CA SER A 3 -2.09 -8.11 5.91
C SER A 3 -1.25 -7.70 4.71
N TYR A 4 -1.90 -7.24 3.67
CA TYR A 4 -1.27 -6.53 2.56
C TYR A 4 -1.26 -5.04 2.90
N VAL A 5 -0.08 -4.44 2.85
CA VAL A 5 0.10 -3.04 3.26
C VAL A 5 0.09 -2.15 2.03
N ASP A 6 -0.94 -1.33 1.91
CA ASP A 6 -1.01 -0.32 0.85
C ASP A 6 0.06 0.76 1.04
N THR A 7 0.48 1.34 -0.05
CA THR A 7 1.48 2.42 -0.09
C THR A 7 1.16 3.56 0.85
N SER A 8 -0.13 3.90 1.04
CA SER A 8 -0.56 4.98 1.92
C SER A 8 -0.10 4.79 3.38
N ILE A 9 -0.08 3.55 3.86
CA ILE A 9 0.37 3.21 5.22
C ILE A 9 1.88 3.47 5.36
N ILE A 10 2.66 2.99 4.40
CA ILE A 10 4.12 3.12 4.44
C ILE A 10 4.54 4.60 4.31
N ILE A 11 3.96 5.31 3.37
CA ILE A 11 4.28 6.73 3.15
C ILE A 11 3.90 7.57 4.38
N SER A 12 2.74 7.33 4.97
CA SER A 12 2.34 8.07 6.18
C SER A 12 3.21 7.71 7.39
N ALA A 13 3.70 6.48 7.48
CA ALA A 13 4.62 6.09 8.55
C ALA A 13 6.01 6.73 8.41
N LEU A 14 6.47 6.94 7.19
CA LEU A 14 7.85 7.39 6.88
C LEU A 14 7.97 8.89 6.63
N THR A 15 6.87 9.59 6.39
CA THR A 15 6.85 11.03 6.12
C THR A 15 5.81 11.74 6.97
N PRO A 16 5.97 13.05 7.25
CA PRO A 16 4.97 13.78 8.05
C PRO A 16 3.62 13.86 7.35
N GLU A 17 2.62 13.21 7.93
CA GLU A 17 1.21 13.23 7.49
C GLU A 17 0.30 13.15 8.71
N ILE A 18 -0.97 13.45 8.53
CA ILE A 18 -1.95 13.39 9.61
C ILE A 18 -2.06 11.99 10.24
N ASN A 19 -1.85 10.95 9.44
CA ASN A 19 -1.96 9.56 9.87
C ASN A 19 -0.62 8.93 10.30
N SER A 20 0.46 9.71 10.41
CA SER A 20 1.81 9.17 10.70
C SER A 20 1.84 8.34 11.99
N ALA A 21 1.30 8.87 13.09
CA ALA A 21 1.29 8.15 14.37
C ALA A 21 0.44 6.87 14.30
N ALA A 22 -0.73 6.93 13.69
CA ALA A 22 -1.61 5.77 13.54
C ALA A 22 -0.94 4.67 12.71
N SER A 23 -0.29 5.03 11.61
CA SER A 23 0.43 4.06 10.76
C SER A 23 1.62 3.44 11.48
N GLN A 24 2.42 4.24 12.17
CA GLN A 24 3.56 3.75 12.93
C GLN A 24 3.12 2.77 14.02
N ASN A 25 2.13 3.15 14.83
CA ASN A 25 1.61 2.31 15.89
C ASN A 25 1.03 1.00 15.36
N TRP A 26 0.30 1.07 14.25
CA TRP A 26 -0.27 -0.12 13.66
C TRP A 26 0.81 -1.07 13.13
N LEU A 27 1.81 -0.56 12.42
CA LEU A 27 2.92 -1.36 11.88
C LEU A 27 3.70 -2.05 13.02
N GLU A 28 4.01 -1.32 14.10
CA GLU A 28 4.73 -1.84 15.25
C GLU A 28 3.95 -2.94 16.00
N ALA A 29 2.63 -2.87 15.97
CA ALA A 29 1.77 -3.86 16.63
C ALA A 29 1.64 -5.17 15.86
N GLN A 30 2.10 -5.24 14.61
CA GLN A 30 1.97 -6.46 13.80
C GLN A 30 3.03 -7.49 14.17
N GLY A 31 2.64 -8.75 14.14
CA GLY A 31 3.56 -9.85 14.42
C GLY A 31 4.60 -10.04 13.31
N PRO A 32 5.76 -10.64 13.64
CA PRO A 32 6.77 -10.94 12.63
C PRO A 32 6.21 -11.75 11.47
N GLY A 33 6.57 -11.37 10.24
CA GLY A 33 6.17 -12.07 9.03
C GLY A 33 4.70 -11.90 8.62
N SER A 34 3.95 -11.00 9.30
CA SER A 34 2.53 -10.79 9.01
C SER A 34 2.25 -9.69 7.97
N LEU A 35 3.26 -8.90 7.62
CA LEU A 35 3.12 -7.78 6.70
C LEU A 35 3.63 -8.16 5.30
N ASN A 36 2.78 -7.89 4.32
CA ASN A 36 3.05 -8.22 2.92
C ASN A 36 2.91 -6.98 2.06
N ILE A 37 3.76 -6.87 1.06
CA ILE A 37 3.64 -5.89 -0.02
C ILE A 37 3.83 -6.61 -1.36
N SER A 38 3.69 -5.88 -2.45
CA SER A 38 4.09 -6.34 -3.79
C SER A 38 5.15 -5.40 -4.37
N PRO A 39 5.82 -5.79 -5.46
CA PRO A 39 6.71 -4.87 -6.19
C PRO A 39 6.01 -3.58 -6.63
N TRP A 40 4.69 -3.61 -6.84
CA TRP A 40 3.93 -2.41 -7.18
C TRP A 40 3.92 -1.38 -6.05
N VAL A 41 3.85 -1.81 -4.79
CA VAL A 41 3.97 -0.90 -3.64
C VAL A 41 5.32 -0.19 -3.66
N VAL A 42 6.41 -0.91 -3.94
CA VAL A 42 7.74 -0.31 -4.03
C VAL A 42 7.78 0.78 -5.11
N THR A 43 7.22 0.51 -6.29
CA THR A 43 7.11 1.49 -7.37
C THR A 43 6.32 2.72 -6.92
N GLU A 44 5.20 2.52 -6.25
CA GLU A 44 4.37 3.62 -5.76
C GLU A 44 5.05 4.44 -4.66
N ILE A 45 5.84 3.83 -3.79
CA ILE A 45 6.63 4.54 -2.78
C ILE A 45 7.57 5.54 -3.48
N HIS A 46 8.30 5.11 -4.49
CA HIS A 46 9.18 6.00 -5.25
C HIS A 46 8.40 7.14 -5.92
N SER A 47 7.24 6.84 -6.49
CA SER A 47 6.37 7.84 -7.12
C SER A 47 5.87 8.86 -6.11
N ALA A 48 5.35 8.40 -4.97
CA ALA A 48 4.81 9.27 -3.93
C ALA A 48 5.87 10.19 -3.33
N LEU A 49 7.06 9.67 -3.06
CA LEU A 49 8.16 10.47 -2.53
C LEU A 49 8.65 11.51 -3.54
N SER A 50 8.72 11.15 -4.82
CA SER A 50 9.08 12.09 -5.89
C SER A 50 8.05 13.21 -6.01
N MET A 51 6.75 12.88 -5.87
CA MET A 51 5.69 13.89 -5.86
C MET A 51 5.85 14.85 -4.68
N LYS A 52 6.15 14.34 -3.49
CA LYS A 52 6.38 15.16 -2.29
C LYS A 52 7.54 16.13 -2.46
N VAL A 53 8.60 15.73 -3.17
CA VAL A 53 9.71 16.63 -3.51
C VAL A 53 9.25 17.72 -4.48
N ARG A 54 8.55 17.33 -5.56
CA ARG A 54 8.06 18.30 -6.54
C ARG A 54 7.08 19.32 -5.95
N THR A 55 6.30 18.93 -4.97
CA THR A 55 5.32 19.81 -4.31
C THR A 55 5.87 20.53 -3.08
N GLY A 56 7.15 20.37 -2.78
CA GLY A 56 7.80 21.07 -1.66
C GLY A 56 7.55 20.49 -0.28
N GLN A 57 6.92 19.33 -0.17
CA GLN A 57 6.68 18.67 1.12
C GLN A 57 7.92 18.00 1.68
N LEU A 58 8.83 17.57 0.82
CA LEU A 58 10.13 16.99 1.18
C LEU A 58 11.22 17.63 0.35
N THR A 59 12.43 17.68 0.91
CA THR A 59 13.64 17.96 0.13
C THR A 59 14.12 16.67 -0.56
N ALA A 60 14.97 16.81 -1.58
CA ALA A 60 15.60 15.65 -2.23
C ALA A 60 16.44 14.83 -1.24
N GLU A 61 17.09 15.50 -0.28
CA GLU A 61 17.87 14.83 0.75
C GLU A 61 16.99 14.04 1.71
N GLU A 62 15.86 14.60 2.13
CA GLU A 62 14.88 13.90 2.97
C GLU A 62 14.32 12.68 2.25
N LYS A 63 13.98 12.79 0.97
CA LYS A 63 13.57 11.64 0.16
C LYS A 63 14.63 10.54 0.16
N SER A 64 15.90 10.89 -0.03
CA SER A 64 17.00 9.91 -0.05
C SER A 64 17.12 9.19 1.30
N ARG A 65 16.97 9.92 2.41
CA ARG A 65 16.99 9.33 3.76
C ARG A 65 15.82 8.39 4.00
N VAL A 66 14.62 8.77 3.57
CA VAL A 66 13.42 7.93 3.68
C VAL A 66 13.60 6.63 2.91
N LEU A 67 14.08 6.70 1.66
CA LEU A 67 14.33 5.51 0.84
C LEU A 67 15.41 4.61 1.44
N ALA A 68 16.47 5.19 1.98
CA ALA A 68 17.52 4.42 2.65
C ALA A 68 16.98 3.68 3.87
N TYR A 69 16.18 4.35 4.70
CA TYR A 69 15.53 3.73 5.86
C TYR A 69 14.57 2.61 5.42
N PHE A 70 13.73 2.88 4.44
CA PHE A 70 12.79 1.87 3.92
C PHE A 70 13.53 0.60 3.49
N ARG A 71 14.59 0.75 2.71
CA ARG A 71 15.35 -0.40 2.20
C ARG A 71 16.12 -1.15 3.27
N ALA A 72 16.69 -0.43 4.24
CA ALA A 72 17.55 -1.04 5.25
C ALA A 72 16.77 -1.62 6.42
N GLU A 73 15.72 -0.94 6.86
CA GLU A 73 15.04 -1.25 8.12
C GLU A 73 13.63 -1.83 7.93
N MET A 74 12.89 -1.39 6.91
CA MET A 74 11.51 -1.83 6.74
C MET A 74 11.39 -3.00 5.76
N LEU A 75 11.98 -2.88 4.58
CA LEU A 75 11.83 -3.87 3.51
C LEU A 75 12.23 -5.30 3.93
N PRO A 76 13.31 -5.52 4.70
CA PRO A 76 13.66 -6.87 5.14
C PRO A 76 12.61 -7.56 6.03
N GLU A 77 11.77 -6.78 6.70
CA GLU A 77 10.71 -7.28 7.58
C GLU A 77 9.40 -7.56 6.82
N LEU A 78 9.34 -7.19 5.54
CA LEU A 78 8.14 -7.36 4.71
C LEU A 78 8.29 -8.58 3.81
N HIS A 79 7.21 -9.34 3.69
CA HIS A 79 7.12 -10.39 2.67
C HIS A 79 6.67 -9.78 1.34
N ILE A 80 7.42 -10.05 0.27
CA ILE A 80 7.09 -9.54 -1.07
C ILE A 80 6.31 -10.60 -1.83
N ILE A 81 5.05 -10.32 -2.12
CA ILE A 81 4.19 -11.19 -2.93
C ILE A 81 4.46 -10.89 -4.41
N ASP A 82 4.82 -11.91 -5.16
CA ASP A 82 5.00 -11.78 -6.60
C ASP A 82 3.67 -11.43 -7.29
N ILE A 83 3.74 -10.52 -8.26
CA ILE A 83 2.61 -10.19 -9.11
C ILE A 83 2.59 -11.17 -10.27
N VAL A 84 1.45 -11.77 -10.53
CA VAL A 84 1.27 -12.72 -11.62
C VAL A 84 0.31 -12.16 -12.67
N ALA A 85 0.33 -12.73 -13.88
CA ALA A 85 -0.53 -12.26 -14.97
C ALA A 85 -2.02 -12.28 -14.60
N ALA A 86 -2.45 -13.25 -13.79
CA ALA A 86 -3.83 -13.35 -13.32
C ALA A 86 -4.25 -12.15 -12.46
N ASP A 87 -3.33 -11.51 -11.76
CA ASP A 87 -3.62 -10.29 -10.96
C ASP A 87 -4.02 -9.14 -11.87
N PHE A 88 -3.34 -8.96 -12.99
CA PHE A 88 -3.69 -7.93 -13.97
C PHE A 88 -5.06 -8.21 -14.61
N ALA A 89 -5.34 -9.46 -14.94
CA ALA A 89 -6.63 -9.86 -15.50
C ALA A 89 -7.76 -9.59 -14.50
N GLN A 90 -7.58 -9.94 -13.24
CA GLN A 90 -8.56 -9.68 -12.19
C GLN A 90 -8.73 -8.19 -11.92
N ALA A 91 -7.64 -7.42 -11.93
CA ALA A 91 -7.71 -5.96 -11.80
C ALA A 91 -8.56 -5.34 -12.92
N ALA A 92 -8.37 -5.79 -14.16
CA ALA A 92 -9.20 -5.38 -15.30
C ALA A 92 -10.68 -5.69 -15.06
N ASN A 93 -10.99 -6.88 -14.55
CA ASN A 93 -12.37 -7.25 -14.20
C ASN A 93 -12.97 -6.33 -13.14
N PHE A 94 -12.21 -5.98 -12.10
CA PHE A 94 -12.69 -5.04 -11.08
C PHE A 94 -12.98 -3.65 -11.66
N LEU A 95 -12.17 -3.20 -12.63
CA LEU A 95 -12.36 -1.90 -13.28
C LEU A 95 -13.61 -1.86 -14.17
N ASP A 96 -14.12 -3.01 -14.59
CA ASP A 96 -15.34 -3.08 -15.38
C ASP A 96 -16.62 -2.83 -14.57
N TYR A 97 -16.54 -2.83 -13.24
CA TYR A 97 -17.65 -2.44 -12.37
C TYR A 97 -17.77 -0.90 -12.32
N GLN A 98 -18.61 -0.34 -13.17
CA GLN A 98 -18.75 1.12 -13.33
C GLN A 98 -19.24 1.82 -12.07
N SER A 99 -19.91 1.11 -11.16
CA SER A 99 -20.36 1.66 -9.87
C SER A 99 -19.23 1.84 -8.85
N ILE A 100 -18.05 1.33 -9.13
CA ILE A 100 -16.88 1.41 -8.24
C ILE A 100 -15.87 2.37 -8.82
N ALA A 101 -15.61 3.49 -8.11
CA ALA A 101 -14.58 4.45 -8.51
C ALA A 101 -13.21 3.91 -8.13
N LEU A 102 -12.51 3.31 -9.08
CA LEU A 102 -11.28 2.59 -8.86
C LEU A 102 -10.23 2.97 -9.91
N ARG A 103 -9.00 3.22 -9.47
CA ARG A 103 -7.85 3.44 -10.37
C ARG A 103 -7.16 2.10 -10.65
N SER A 104 -6.43 2.04 -11.74
CA SER A 104 -5.76 0.80 -12.18
C SER A 104 -4.80 0.23 -11.13
N GLY A 105 -4.00 1.09 -10.48
CA GLY A 105 -3.09 0.65 -9.41
C GLY A 105 -3.80 0.09 -8.19
N ASP A 106 -4.91 0.71 -7.80
CA ASP A 106 -5.74 0.26 -6.69
C ASP A 106 -6.42 -1.07 -7.01
N ALA A 107 -6.88 -1.23 -8.25
CA ALA A 107 -7.46 -2.50 -8.71
C ALA A 107 -6.42 -3.63 -8.64
N LEU A 108 -5.16 -3.33 -8.96
CA LEU A 108 -4.06 -4.30 -8.87
C LEU A 108 -3.80 -4.71 -7.41
N HIS A 109 -3.77 -3.76 -6.48
CA HIS A 109 -3.64 -4.06 -5.05
C HIS A 109 -4.76 -4.99 -4.57
N LEU A 110 -6.00 -4.70 -4.94
CA LEU A 110 -7.14 -5.52 -4.56
C LEU A 110 -7.09 -6.92 -5.18
N ALA A 111 -6.63 -7.03 -6.42
CA ALA A 111 -6.47 -8.32 -7.08
C ALA A 111 -5.44 -9.20 -6.37
N ILE A 112 -4.28 -8.63 -6.02
CA ILE A 112 -3.23 -9.33 -5.28
C ILE A 112 -3.74 -9.75 -3.90
N THR A 113 -4.40 -8.85 -3.18
CA THR A 113 -4.97 -9.11 -1.87
C THR A 113 -5.99 -10.25 -1.92
N SER A 114 -6.90 -10.19 -2.88
CA SER A 114 -7.95 -11.20 -3.07
C SER A 114 -7.35 -12.57 -3.38
N ARG A 115 -6.39 -12.65 -4.31
CA ARG A 115 -5.75 -13.92 -4.67
C ARG A 115 -5.06 -14.58 -3.48
N ASN A 116 -4.51 -13.79 -2.57
CA ASN A 116 -3.80 -14.31 -1.41
C ASN A 116 -4.71 -14.52 -0.18
N GLY A 117 -5.98 -14.12 -0.25
CA GLY A 117 -6.94 -14.33 0.83
C GLY A 117 -6.56 -13.60 2.13
N ILE A 118 -5.94 -12.44 2.02
CA ILE A 118 -5.50 -11.63 3.17
C ILE A 118 -6.25 -10.31 3.24
N VAL A 119 -6.00 -9.54 4.30
CA VAL A 119 -6.65 -8.25 4.56
C VAL A 119 -5.79 -7.14 3.96
N ILE A 120 -6.39 -6.12 3.35
CA ILE A 120 -5.65 -4.92 2.92
C ILE A 120 -5.72 -3.85 4.01
N ALA A 121 -4.57 -3.28 4.36
CA ALA A 121 -4.47 -2.13 5.26
C ALA A 121 -4.25 -0.87 4.43
N THR A 122 -5.14 0.10 4.54
CA THR A 122 -5.06 1.33 3.74
C THR A 122 -5.75 2.50 4.44
N HIS A 123 -5.22 3.71 4.25
CA HIS A 123 -5.89 4.97 4.62
C HIS A 123 -6.71 5.55 3.47
N ASP A 124 -6.56 5.04 2.26
CA ASP A 124 -7.26 5.55 1.08
C ASP A 124 -8.75 5.16 1.15
N LYS A 125 -9.61 6.17 1.31
CA LYS A 125 -11.05 5.96 1.43
C LYS A 125 -11.67 5.34 0.18
N ARG A 126 -11.22 5.70 -1.01
CA ARG A 126 -11.71 5.10 -2.26
C ARG A 126 -11.37 3.63 -2.33
N LEU A 127 -10.17 3.27 -1.90
CA LEU A 127 -9.71 1.88 -1.85
C LEU A 127 -10.52 1.08 -0.83
N GLN A 128 -10.81 1.66 0.34
CA GLN A 128 -11.67 1.04 1.35
C GLN A 128 -13.08 0.81 0.81
N ASP A 129 -13.67 1.82 0.14
CA ASP A 129 -15.00 1.71 -0.44
C ASP A 129 -15.06 0.63 -1.54
N ALA A 130 -14.03 0.57 -2.39
CA ALA A 130 -13.92 -0.46 -3.42
C ALA A 130 -13.75 -1.85 -2.80
N ALA A 131 -12.90 -2.00 -1.78
CA ALA A 131 -12.73 -3.26 -1.08
C ALA A 131 -14.05 -3.75 -0.48
N ARG A 132 -14.80 -2.86 0.16
CA ARG A 132 -16.13 -3.19 0.71
C ARG A 132 -17.09 -3.65 -0.38
N ALA A 133 -17.15 -2.94 -1.51
CA ALA A 133 -18.04 -3.30 -2.63
C ALA A 133 -17.66 -4.64 -3.25
N LEU A 134 -16.38 -4.99 -3.27
CA LEU A 134 -15.86 -6.25 -3.82
C LEU A 134 -15.78 -7.36 -2.76
N GLN A 135 -16.24 -7.10 -1.54
CA GLN A 135 -16.22 -8.06 -0.42
C GLN A 135 -14.77 -8.52 -0.07
N ILE A 136 -13.82 -7.61 -0.20
CA ILE A 136 -12.44 -7.81 0.22
C ILE A 136 -12.26 -7.17 1.59
N ALA A 137 -11.76 -7.93 2.56
CA ALA A 137 -11.56 -7.43 3.92
C ALA A 137 -10.48 -6.34 3.95
N PHE A 138 -10.73 -5.27 4.71
CA PHE A 138 -9.76 -4.20 4.88
C PHE A 138 -9.70 -3.71 6.33
N VAL A 139 -8.59 -3.08 6.69
CA VAL A 139 -8.43 -2.34 7.94
C VAL A 139 -7.96 -0.92 7.64
N SER A 140 -8.41 0.01 8.48
CA SER A 140 -7.99 1.42 8.44
C SER A 140 -7.27 1.72 9.75
N PRO A 141 -5.95 1.71 9.76
CA PRO A 141 -5.16 1.99 10.98
C PRO A 141 -5.42 3.35 11.58
#